data_00c73f3ddcc6c3fbc52df5777a056b3d
#
_entry.id   00c73f3ddcc6c3fbc52df5777a056b3d
#
_cell.length_a   1.000
_cell.length_b   1.000
_cell.length_c   1.000
_cell.angle_alpha   90.00
_cell.angle_beta   90.00
_cell.angle_gamma   90.00
#
_symmetry.space_group_name_H-M   'P 1'
#
loop_
_entity.id
_entity.type
_entity.pdbx_description
1 polymer ?
#
loop_
_entity_poly.entity_id
_entity_poly.type
_entity_poly.pdbx_seq_one_letter_code
_entity_poly.pdbx_strand_id
1 'polypeptide(L)'
;KPTSSTTSTTTTSTTSKPTTTAAETAAIDKSKIVGVMTLEEAQGYLLALGFTNVTAQAGNPGPDDQVNLVVDVNPSGAKVQLDQPIVLTYTPPFADAAQPAAPAGPAEVTSAQQFALTLATNVCPTGLTLQGYTVTADPASALASVSGSTANMQAPTLNAGDPNATITVSYTVTCQGSGVERISPASPPATITVKAPASGGGDND
;
A
#
# COMPACT_ATOMS: atom_id res chain seq x y z
N LYS A 1 -30.24 -2.05 96.69
CA LYS A 1 -29.41 -1.32 95.79
C LYS A 1 -28.60 -2.32 94.94
N PRO A 2 -28.88 -2.60 93.70
CA PRO A 2 -28.09 -3.50 92.88
C PRO A 2 -26.99 -2.79 92.12
N THR A 3 -25.80 -3.33 92.16
CA THR A 3 -24.58 -2.86 91.51
C THR A 3 -24.54 -3.51 90.09
N SER A 4 -24.54 -2.68 89.06
CA SER A 4 -24.38 -3.13 87.66
C SER A 4 -22.92 -3.35 87.30
N SER A 5 -22.53 -4.55 86.97
CA SER A 5 -21.22 -4.85 86.41
C SER A 5 -21.26 -4.71 84.88
N THR A 6 -20.48 -3.80 84.34
CA THR A 6 -20.30 -3.58 82.93
C THR A 6 -19.18 -4.47 82.41
N THR A 7 -19.53 -5.48 81.59
CA THR A 7 -18.56 -6.36 80.88
C THR A 7 -18.12 -5.65 79.61
N SER A 8 -16.86 -5.24 79.53
CA SER A 8 -16.25 -4.72 78.31
C SER A 8 -15.79 -5.87 77.38
N THR A 9 -16.43 -6.04 76.27
CA THR A 9 -16.03 -7.00 75.21
C THR A 9 -14.97 -6.33 74.35
N THR A 10 -13.72 -6.80 74.48
CA THR A 10 -12.60 -6.40 73.60
C THR A 10 -12.71 -7.10 72.26
N THR A 11 -13.11 -6.40 71.22
CA THR A 11 -13.13 -6.91 69.85
C THR A 11 -11.72 -6.83 69.25
N THR A 12 -11.02 -7.94 69.14
CA THR A 12 -9.73 -8.02 68.47
C THR A 12 -9.94 -7.97 66.96
N SER A 13 -9.71 -6.82 66.36
CA SER A 13 -9.68 -6.67 64.89
C SER A 13 -8.41 -7.30 64.33
N THR A 14 -8.49 -8.47 63.74
CA THR A 14 -7.42 -9.06 62.93
C THR A 14 -7.35 -8.34 61.58
N THR A 15 -6.42 -7.42 61.45
CA THR A 15 -6.06 -6.79 60.17
C THR A 15 -5.35 -7.84 59.31
N SER A 16 -6.09 -8.50 58.40
CA SER A 16 -5.49 -9.34 57.37
C SER A 16 -4.71 -8.45 56.39
N LYS A 17 -3.37 -8.58 56.42
CA LYS A 17 -2.46 -7.98 55.46
C LYS A 17 -2.86 -8.47 54.04
N PRO A 18 -3.08 -7.57 53.07
CA PRO A 18 -3.38 -8.03 51.72
C PRO A 18 -2.19 -8.86 51.22
N THR A 19 -2.44 -10.13 50.91
CA THR A 19 -1.47 -10.99 50.23
C THR A 19 -1.41 -10.50 48.78
N THR A 20 -0.39 -9.75 48.43
CA THR A 20 -0.08 -9.39 47.03
C THR A 20 0.28 -10.71 46.33
N THR A 21 -0.65 -11.28 45.61
CA THR A 21 -0.37 -12.41 44.69
C THR A 21 0.68 -11.90 43.71
N ALA A 22 1.86 -12.52 43.68
CA ALA A 22 2.91 -12.15 42.71
C ALA A 22 2.30 -12.34 41.31
N ALA A 23 2.38 -11.31 40.46
CA ALA A 23 1.90 -11.39 39.11
C ALA A 23 2.64 -12.51 38.38
N GLU A 24 1.91 -13.36 37.68
CA GLU A 24 2.48 -14.44 36.88
C GLU A 24 3.29 -13.84 35.72
N THR A 25 4.49 -14.38 35.47
CA THR A 25 5.40 -13.89 34.42
C THR A 25 5.89 -15.03 33.56
N ALA A 26 6.11 -14.77 32.28
CA ALA A 26 6.80 -15.67 31.37
C ALA A 26 7.93 -14.94 30.62
N ALA A 27 8.85 -15.72 30.04
CA ALA A 27 9.94 -15.18 29.25
C ALA A 27 9.51 -15.03 27.78
N ILE A 28 9.79 -13.87 27.18
CA ILE A 28 9.68 -13.62 25.75
C ILE A 28 11.07 -13.49 25.17
N ASP A 29 11.52 -14.53 24.47
CA ASP A 29 12.79 -14.55 23.76
C ASP A 29 12.60 -13.94 22.36
N LYS A 30 13.03 -12.71 22.20
CA LYS A 30 12.93 -11.96 20.94
C LYS A 30 13.59 -12.67 19.77
N SER A 31 14.69 -13.40 19.99
CA SER A 31 15.44 -14.08 18.94
C SER A 31 14.70 -15.27 18.32
N LYS A 32 13.73 -15.81 19.03
CA LYS A 32 12.87 -16.90 18.53
C LYS A 32 11.70 -16.41 17.69
N ILE A 33 11.36 -15.13 17.80
CA ILE A 33 10.17 -14.53 17.17
C ILE A 33 10.57 -13.67 15.99
N VAL A 34 11.48 -12.71 16.21
CA VAL A 34 11.84 -11.70 15.23
C VAL A 34 12.65 -12.28 14.07
N GLY A 35 12.16 -12.10 12.85
CA GLY A 35 12.76 -12.65 11.64
C GLY A 35 12.63 -14.16 11.46
N VAL A 36 11.90 -14.84 12.35
CA VAL A 36 11.74 -16.31 12.35
C VAL A 36 10.29 -16.73 12.22
N MET A 37 9.38 -16.06 12.95
CA MET A 37 7.95 -16.42 12.99
C MET A 37 7.13 -15.43 12.17
N THR A 38 6.09 -15.95 11.55
CA THR A 38 4.99 -15.12 11.03
C THR A 38 4.17 -14.55 12.19
N LEU A 39 3.36 -13.53 11.91
CA LEU A 39 2.48 -12.92 12.90
C LEU A 39 1.57 -13.97 13.58
N GLU A 40 0.98 -14.88 12.80
CA GLU A 40 0.08 -15.92 13.30
C GLU A 40 0.81 -16.90 14.22
N GLU A 41 1.99 -17.36 13.80
CA GLU A 41 2.84 -18.25 14.62
C GLU A 41 3.26 -17.59 15.93
N ALA A 42 3.67 -16.31 15.88
CA ALA A 42 4.09 -15.56 17.06
C ALA A 42 2.93 -15.31 18.02
N GLN A 43 1.73 -15.02 17.52
CA GLN A 43 0.53 -14.91 18.36
C GLN A 43 0.20 -16.23 19.03
N GLY A 44 0.21 -17.35 18.29
CA GLY A 44 -0.01 -18.69 18.83
C GLY A 44 1.04 -19.07 19.87
N TYR A 45 2.31 -18.75 19.64
CA TYR A 45 3.41 -18.98 20.56
C TYR A 45 3.23 -18.20 21.89
N LEU A 46 2.90 -16.91 21.82
CA LEU A 46 2.68 -16.08 22.99
C LEU A 46 1.43 -16.51 23.79
N LEU A 47 0.36 -16.89 23.12
CA LEU A 47 -0.84 -17.45 23.77
C LEU A 47 -0.51 -18.76 24.51
N ALA A 48 0.32 -19.62 23.92
CA ALA A 48 0.76 -20.87 24.57
C ALA A 48 1.63 -20.61 25.82
N LEU A 49 2.32 -19.46 25.89
CA LEU A 49 3.05 -19.01 27.07
C LEU A 49 2.14 -18.38 28.15
N GLY A 50 0.84 -18.21 27.87
CA GLY A 50 -0.14 -17.65 28.80
C GLY A 50 -0.42 -16.16 28.65
N PHE A 51 0.18 -15.46 27.66
CA PHE A 51 -0.12 -14.06 27.38
C PHE A 51 -1.50 -13.91 26.78
N THR A 52 -2.35 -13.06 27.36
CA THR A 52 -3.75 -12.89 26.93
C THR A 52 -3.98 -11.58 26.15
N ASN A 53 -3.05 -10.64 26.21
CA ASN A 53 -3.19 -9.32 25.58
C ASN A 53 -2.12 -9.12 24.52
N VAL A 54 -2.26 -9.80 23.37
CA VAL A 54 -1.33 -9.71 22.23
C VAL A 54 -2.00 -8.97 21.09
N THR A 55 -1.38 -7.87 20.63
CA THR A 55 -1.87 -7.04 19.53
C THR A 55 -0.87 -7.02 18.39
N ALA A 56 -1.36 -6.78 17.16
CA ALA A 56 -0.54 -6.66 15.98
C ALA A 56 -0.47 -5.20 15.51
N GLN A 57 0.72 -4.78 15.09
CA GLN A 57 0.97 -3.47 14.48
C GLN A 57 1.73 -3.65 13.17
N ALA A 58 1.23 -3.04 12.09
CA ALA A 58 1.95 -3.01 10.83
C ALA A 58 3.20 -2.12 10.95
N GLY A 59 4.34 -2.65 10.52
CA GLY A 59 5.59 -1.92 10.34
C GLY A 59 5.73 -1.35 8.94
N ASN A 60 6.95 -1.24 8.45
CA ASN A 60 7.21 -0.86 7.06
C ASN A 60 6.88 -2.02 6.12
N PRO A 61 6.32 -1.73 4.92
CA PRO A 61 6.13 -2.74 3.89
C PRO A 61 7.47 -3.37 3.48
N GLY A 62 7.43 -4.64 3.13
CA GLY A 62 8.61 -5.39 2.71
C GLY A 62 8.35 -6.32 1.52
N PRO A 63 9.41 -7.01 1.05
CA PRO A 63 9.31 -7.95 -0.05
C PRO A 63 8.36 -9.11 0.26
N ASP A 64 7.82 -9.73 -0.79
CA ASP A 64 6.75 -10.72 -0.69
C ASP A 64 7.14 -11.96 0.14
N ASP A 65 8.43 -12.32 0.16
CA ASP A 65 8.99 -13.39 0.99
C ASP A 65 9.11 -13.05 2.49
N GLN A 66 8.97 -11.78 2.85
CA GLN A 66 9.01 -11.29 4.23
C GLN A 66 7.63 -10.82 4.75
N VAL A 67 6.61 -10.91 3.92
CA VAL A 67 5.25 -10.52 4.32
C VAL A 67 4.78 -11.35 5.51
N ASN A 68 4.19 -10.69 6.50
CA ASN A 68 3.75 -11.23 7.77
C ASN A 68 4.87 -11.71 8.72
N LEU A 69 6.15 -11.58 8.40
CA LEU A 69 7.21 -11.83 9.38
C LEU A 69 7.19 -10.79 10.49
N VAL A 70 7.34 -11.24 11.73
CA VAL A 70 7.47 -10.36 12.89
C VAL A 70 8.87 -9.71 12.88
N VAL A 71 8.90 -8.40 12.91
CA VAL A 71 10.13 -7.58 12.91
C VAL A 71 10.44 -6.98 14.28
N ASP A 72 9.45 -6.93 15.18
CA ASP A 72 9.66 -6.53 16.57
C ASP A 72 8.61 -7.12 17.51
N VAL A 73 8.98 -7.31 18.77
CA VAL A 73 8.10 -7.68 19.88
C VAL A 73 8.40 -6.83 21.09
N ASN A 74 7.38 -6.15 21.62
CA ASN A 74 7.54 -5.25 22.76
C ASN A 74 6.34 -5.40 23.72
N PRO A 75 6.60 -5.64 25.04
CA PRO A 75 7.88 -5.89 25.67
C PRO A 75 8.44 -7.29 25.38
N SER A 76 9.73 -7.47 25.63
CA SER A 76 10.43 -8.75 25.61
C SER A 76 11.37 -8.86 26.82
N GLY A 77 11.78 -10.08 27.16
CA GLY A 77 12.70 -10.31 28.27
C GLY A 77 12.35 -11.53 29.12
N ALA A 78 13.13 -11.76 30.17
CA ALA A 78 13.04 -12.96 31.00
C ALA A 78 11.80 -13.00 31.94
N LYS A 79 11.20 -11.85 32.24
CA LYS A 79 10.06 -11.72 33.16
C LYS A 79 9.09 -10.65 32.65
N VAL A 80 8.18 -11.06 31.76
CA VAL A 80 7.08 -10.21 31.28
C VAL A 80 5.80 -10.69 31.96
N GLN A 81 4.99 -9.78 32.49
CA GLN A 81 3.73 -10.12 33.14
C GLN A 81 2.73 -10.65 32.11
N LEU A 82 1.97 -11.69 32.44
CA LEU A 82 1.07 -12.36 31.50
C LEU A 82 -0.11 -11.48 31.05
N ASP A 83 -0.51 -10.51 31.86
CA ASP A 83 -1.56 -9.54 31.60
C ASP A 83 -1.06 -8.26 30.88
N GLN A 84 0.26 -8.11 30.75
CA GLN A 84 0.87 -6.95 30.10
C GLN A 84 0.56 -6.96 28.60
N PRO A 85 0.16 -5.79 28.01
CA PRO A 85 -0.01 -5.67 26.56
C PRO A 85 1.28 -5.96 25.82
N ILE A 86 1.23 -6.86 24.84
CA ILE A 86 2.33 -7.19 23.93
C ILE A 86 1.98 -6.69 22.55
N VAL A 87 2.88 -5.96 21.92
CA VAL A 87 2.75 -5.51 20.54
C VAL A 87 3.72 -6.29 19.68
N LEU A 88 3.18 -6.99 18.68
CA LEU A 88 3.94 -7.62 17.60
C LEU A 88 3.94 -6.69 16.40
N THR A 89 5.11 -6.19 15.99
CA THR A 89 5.25 -5.44 14.74
C THR A 89 5.61 -6.41 13.62
N TYR A 90 4.87 -6.37 12.53
CA TYR A 90 5.06 -7.27 11.38
C TYR A 90 5.26 -6.50 10.08
N THR A 91 5.83 -7.15 9.07
CA THR A 91 6.03 -6.61 7.72
C THR A 91 4.74 -6.77 6.90
N PRO A 92 4.01 -5.70 6.57
CA PRO A 92 2.89 -5.77 5.63
C PRO A 92 3.40 -5.86 4.19
N PRO A 93 2.58 -6.32 3.22
CA PRO A 93 2.92 -6.25 1.81
C PRO A 93 2.95 -4.80 1.33
N PHE A 94 3.68 -4.52 0.24
CA PHE A 94 3.51 -3.27 -0.49
C PHE A 94 2.08 -3.18 -1.03
N ALA A 95 1.49 -2.00 -0.95
CA ALA A 95 0.21 -1.74 -1.59
C ALA A 95 0.30 -1.93 -3.11
N ASP A 96 -0.82 -2.21 -3.75
CA ASP A 96 -0.90 -2.24 -5.21
C ASP A 96 -0.67 -0.84 -5.80
N ALA A 97 -0.13 -0.78 -7.02
CA ALA A 97 -0.01 0.46 -7.75
C ALA A 97 -1.40 0.99 -8.11
N ALA A 98 -1.63 2.28 -7.87
CA ALA A 98 -2.91 2.90 -8.16
C ALA A 98 -3.16 2.97 -9.69
N GLN A 99 -4.43 2.99 -10.09
CA GLN A 99 -4.79 3.26 -11.48
C GLN A 99 -4.35 4.69 -11.84
N PRO A 100 -3.53 4.87 -12.91
CA PRO A 100 -3.13 6.19 -13.35
C PRO A 100 -4.30 6.95 -13.99
N ALA A 101 -4.19 8.29 -14.02
CA ALA A 101 -5.11 9.13 -14.78
C ALA A 101 -4.95 8.87 -16.29
N ALA A 102 -5.97 9.23 -17.09
CA ALA A 102 -5.87 9.18 -18.54
C ALA A 102 -4.66 10.00 -19.03
N PRO A 103 -4.00 9.63 -20.15
CA PRO A 103 -2.95 10.45 -20.76
C PRO A 103 -3.46 11.87 -21.03
N ALA A 104 -2.68 12.88 -20.70
CA ALA A 104 -3.05 14.29 -20.91
C ALA A 104 -2.39 14.83 -22.17
N GLY A 105 -3.17 15.49 -23.05
CA GLY A 105 -2.68 16.07 -24.29
C GLY A 105 -3.79 16.70 -25.11
N PRO A 106 -3.53 17.00 -26.40
CA PRO A 106 -4.54 17.60 -27.27
C PRO A 106 -5.70 16.62 -27.53
N ALA A 107 -6.93 17.15 -27.52
CA ALA A 107 -8.12 16.36 -27.90
C ALA A 107 -8.24 16.20 -29.41
N GLU A 108 -7.63 17.12 -30.19
CA GLU A 108 -7.64 17.14 -31.66
C GLU A 108 -6.24 17.45 -32.18
N VAL A 109 -5.89 16.81 -33.30
CA VAL A 109 -4.65 17.04 -34.05
C VAL A 109 -4.94 17.00 -35.54
N THR A 110 -4.03 17.53 -36.36
CA THR A 110 -4.15 17.46 -37.82
C THR A 110 -3.49 16.18 -38.37
N SER A 111 -3.85 15.81 -39.61
CA SER A 111 -3.23 14.73 -40.36
C SER A 111 -1.70 14.85 -40.35
N ALA A 112 -1.01 13.73 -40.14
CA ALA A 112 0.45 13.61 -40.08
C ALA A 112 1.15 14.47 -39.01
N GLN A 113 0.43 15.04 -38.06
CA GLN A 113 1.00 15.86 -36.98
C GLN A 113 1.71 14.97 -35.95
N GLN A 114 2.88 15.41 -35.50
CA GLN A 114 3.54 14.91 -34.29
C GLN A 114 3.01 15.64 -33.07
N PHE A 115 2.73 14.92 -32.00
CA PHE A 115 2.29 15.48 -30.74
C PHE A 115 2.75 14.63 -29.54
N ALA A 116 2.59 15.13 -28.33
CA ALA A 116 2.99 14.43 -27.13
C ALA A 116 1.81 14.31 -26.14
N LEU A 117 1.79 13.20 -25.42
CA LEU A 117 0.90 12.97 -24.28
C LEU A 117 1.74 12.90 -23.01
N THR A 118 1.25 13.51 -21.94
CA THR A 118 1.85 13.45 -20.61
C THR A 118 1.22 12.33 -19.80
N LEU A 119 2.04 11.49 -19.19
CA LEU A 119 1.67 10.36 -18.36
C LEU A 119 1.83 10.70 -16.87
N ALA A 120 0.98 10.17 -15.99
CA ALA A 120 1.04 10.44 -14.56
C ALA A 120 2.30 9.83 -13.94
N THR A 121 2.93 10.51 -12.98
CA THR A 121 4.18 10.11 -12.34
C THR A 121 4.02 9.62 -10.90
N ASN A 122 2.91 9.93 -10.22
CA ASN A 122 2.65 9.65 -8.81
C ASN A 122 1.70 8.46 -8.61
N VAL A 123 1.99 7.35 -9.26
CA VAL A 123 1.14 6.13 -9.25
C VAL A 123 1.69 5.07 -8.30
N CYS A 124 3.01 5.10 -8.06
CA CYS A 124 3.66 4.07 -7.25
C CYS A 124 3.36 4.24 -5.76
N PRO A 125 3.09 3.13 -5.04
CA PRO A 125 2.90 3.16 -3.60
C PRO A 125 4.20 3.52 -2.88
N THR A 126 4.07 3.96 -1.63
CA THR A 126 5.21 4.29 -0.77
C THR A 126 6.17 3.11 -0.68
N GLY A 127 7.47 3.38 -0.88
CA GLY A 127 8.54 2.38 -0.86
C GLY A 127 8.86 1.75 -2.21
N LEU A 128 8.04 1.96 -3.24
CA LEU A 128 8.35 1.60 -4.62
C LEU A 128 8.60 2.85 -5.46
N THR A 129 9.43 2.72 -6.48
CA THR A 129 9.79 3.78 -7.42
C THR A 129 9.30 3.46 -8.82
N LEU A 130 8.95 4.52 -9.56
CA LEU A 130 8.57 4.41 -10.96
C LEU A 130 9.75 3.91 -11.79
N GLN A 131 9.55 2.79 -12.50
CA GLN A 131 10.54 2.23 -13.43
C GLN A 131 10.22 2.59 -14.88
N GLY A 132 8.96 2.60 -15.26
CA GLY A 132 8.58 2.86 -16.65
C GLY A 132 7.09 2.80 -16.91
N TYR A 133 6.78 2.97 -18.19
CA TYR A 133 5.43 2.94 -18.73
C TYR A 133 5.33 1.94 -19.87
N THR A 134 4.21 1.22 -19.91
CA THR A 134 3.81 0.46 -21.10
C THR A 134 2.61 1.16 -21.70
N VAL A 135 2.80 1.81 -22.85
CA VAL A 135 1.77 2.57 -23.56
C VAL A 135 1.18 1.71 -24.67
N THR A 136 -0.14 1.69 -24.75
CA THR A 136 -0.91 1.02 -25.79
C THR A 136 -1.68 2.07 -26.58
N ALA A 137 -1.50 2.08 -27.89
CA ALA A 137 -2.22 2.96 -28.81
C ALA A 137 -3.00 2.15 -29.85
N ASP A 138 -4.15 2.65 -30.24
CA ASP A 138 -4.92 2.15 -31.37
C ASP A 138 -5.25 3.31 -32.33
N PRO A 139 -4.71 3.30 -33.55
CA PRO A 139 -3.81 2.27 -34.12
C PRO A 139 -2.41 2.26 -33.48
N ALA A 140 -1.80 1.09 -33.36
CA ALA A 140 -0.49 0.92 -32.73
C ALA A 140 0.63 1.77 -33.40
N SER A 141 0.51 2.02 -34.70
CA SER A 141 1.43 2.88 -35.48
C SER A 141 1.43 4.35 -35.04
N ALA A 142 0.43 4.78 -34.27
CA ALA A 142 0.36 6.13 -33.75
C ALA A 142 1.37 6.40 -32.61
N LEU A 143 1.89 5.36 -31.93
CA LEU A 143 2.92 5.48 -30.92
C LEU A 143 4.29 5.46 -31.56
N ALA A 144 5.02 6.58 -31.49
CA ALA A 144 6.39 6.70 -32.01
C ALA A 144 7.45 6.28 -30.98
N SER A 145 7.35 6.77 -29.74
CA SER A 145 8.27 6.43 -28.64
C SER A 145 7.71 6.84 -27.29
N VAL A 146 8.30 6.29 -26.22
CA VAL A 146 8.06 6.73 -24.84
C VAL A 146 9.38 7.19 -24.25
N SER A 147 9.40 8.40 -23.67
CA SER A 147 10.57 8.97 -23.03
C SER A 147 10.18 9.62 -21.70
N GLY A 148 10.68 9.04 -20.60
CA GLY A 148 10.23 9.44 -19.27
C GLY A 148 8.71 9.37 -19.16
N SER A 149 8.07 10.45 -18.68
CA SER A 149 6.60 10.55 -18.58
C SER A 149 5.92 11.11 -19.84
N THR A 150 6.55 10.98 -21.00
CA THR A 150 6.03 11.51 -22.26
C THR A 150 5.88 10.39 -23.29
N ALA A 151 4.69 10.23 -23.85
CA ALA A 151 4.45 9.40 -25.02
C ALA A 151 4.44 10.30 -26.27
N ASN A 152 5.41 10.11 -27.16
CA ASN A 152 5.48 10.81 -28.44
C ASN A 152 4.63 10.07 -29.47
N MET A 153 3.73 10.81 -30.09
CA MET A 153 2.70 10.27 -30.97
C MET A 153 2.85 10.85 -32.39
N GLN A 154 2.40 10.05 -33.36
CA GLN A 154 2.32 10.45 -34.77
C GLN A 154 0.90 10.21 -35.26
N ALA A 155 0.22 11.26 -35.67
CA ALA A 155 -1.10 11.11 -36.30
C ALA A 155 -1.00 10.41 -37.66
N PRO A 156 -1.97 9.56 -38.02
CA PRO A 156 -2.02 8.97 -39.36
C PRO A 156 -2.16 10.06 -40.44
N THR A 157 -1.67 9.72 -41.62
CA THR A 157 -1.83 10.59 -42.79
C THR A 157 -3.23 10.37 -43.39
N LEU A 158 -4.00 11.45 -43.50
CA LEU A 158 -5.32 11.49 -44.11
C LEU A 158 -5.25 12.43 -45.32
N ASN A 159 -6.02 12.10 -46.36
CA ASN A 159 -6.15 12.97 -47.56
C ASN A 159 -7.30 13.99 -47.36
N ALA A 160 -7.32 15.00 -48.19
CA ALA A 160 -8.43 15.92 -48.24
C ALA A 160 -9.73 15.19 -48.63
N GLY A 161 -10.74 15.37 -47.78
CA GLY A 161 -12.04 14.68 -47.95
C GLY A 161 -12.16 13.30 -47.28
N ASP A 162 -11.08 12.76 -46.73
CA ASP A 162 -11.15 11.56 -45.93
C ASP A 162 -11.98 11.87 -44.62
N PRO A 163 -12.64 10.85 -44.05
CA PRO A 163 -13.26 11.02 -42.73
C PRO A 163 -12.17 11.24 -41.64
N ASN A 164 -12.52 11.96 -40.59
CA ASN A 164 -11.65 12.08 -39.43
C ASN A 164 -11.32 10.69 -38.84
N ALA A 165 -10.08 10.49 -38.42
CA ALA A 165 -9.65 9.29 -37.72
C ALA A 165 -9.61 9.53 -36.19
N THR A 166 -9.54 8.44 -35.45
CA THR A 166 -9.44 8.47 -33.98
C THR A 166 -8.20 7.70 -33.56
N ILE A 167 -7.47 8.23 -32.57
CA ILE A 167 -6.42 7.53 -31.86
C ILE A 167 -6.88 7.35 -30.43
N THR A 168 -6.82 6.11 -29.92
CA THR A 168 -7.11 5.80 -28.52
C THR A 168 -5.82 5.39 -27.83
N VAL A 169 -5.51 5.95 -26.65
CA VAL A 169 -4.27 5.69 -25.93
C VAL A 169 -4.56 5.40 -24.46
N SER A 170 -4.00 4.33 -23.95
CA SER A 170 -3.97 3.97 -22.53
C SER A 170 -2.56 3.51 -22.14
N TYR A 171 -2.27 3.41 -20.85
CA TYR A 171 -0.97 2.95 -20.37
C TYR A 171 -1.08 2.28 -19.01
N THR A 172 -0.08 1.47 -18.68
CA THR A 172 0.19 0.95 -17.33
C THR A 172 1.51 1.51 -16.84
N VAL A 173 1.70 1.49 -15.52
CA VAL A 173 2.90 1.96 -14.84
C VAL A 173 3.55 0.78 -14.14
N THR A 174 4.87 0.62 -14.28
CA THR A 174 5.66 -0.37 -13.54
C THR A 174 6.38 0.34 -12.40
N CYS A 175 6.12 -0.12 -11.17
CA CYS A 175 6.73 0.34 -9.93
C CYS A 175 7.62 -0.77 -9.37
N GLN A 176 8.83 -0.45 -8.92
CA GLN A 176 9.78 -1.43 -8.40
C GLN A 176 10.53 -0.91 -7.17
N GLY A 177 10.85 -1.83 -6.25
CA GLY A 177 11.67 -1.55 -5.07
C GLY A 177 11.80 -2.79 -4.18
N SER A 178 12.92 -2.93 -3.49
CA SER A 178 13.17 -4.05 -2.56
C SER A 178 12.92 -5.44 -3.16
N GLY A 179 13.20 -5.63 -4.46
CA GLY A 179 12.97 -6.90 -5.15
C GLY A 179 11.52 -7.19 -5.53
N VAL A 180 10.61 -6.25 -5.32
CA VAL A 180 9.17 -6.37 -5.64
C VAL A 180 8.83 -5.50 -6.83
N GLU A 181 8.00 -6.02 -7.73
CA GLU A 181 7.40 -5.30 -8.84
C GLU A 181 5.88 -5.24 -8.68
N ARG A 182 5.31 -4.07 -8.94
CA ARG A 182 3.86 -3.84 -9.00
C ARG A 182 3.53 -3.12 -10.29
N ILE A 183 2.59 -3.67 -11.06
CA ILE A 183 2.08 -3.06 -12.29
C ILE A 183 0.70 -2.49 -12.00
N SER A 184 0.47 -1.23 -12.37
CA SER A 184 -0.83 -0.59 -12.19
C SER A 184 -1.90 -1.20 -13.10
N PRO A 185 -3.18 -1.07 -12.77
CA PRO A 185 -4.25 -1.20 -13.75
C PRO A 185 -4.01 -0.24 -14.92
N ALA A 186 -4.59 -0.55 -16.09
CA ALA A 186 -4.53 0.35 -17.23
C ALA A 186 -5.24 1.68 -16.92
N SER A 187 -4.68 2.80 -17.40
CA SER A 187 -5.34 4.10 -17.33
C SER A 187 -6.68 4.08 -18.06
N PRO A 188 -7.61 4.97 -17.73
CA PRO A 188 -8.69 5.30 -18.64
C PRO A 188 -8.11 5.74 -19.99
N PRO A 189 -8.75 5.39 -21.12
CA PRO A 189 -8.25 5.77 -22.43
C PRO A 189 -8.41 7.28 -22.68
N ALA A 190 -7.41 7.90 -23.31
CA ALA A 190 -7.55 9.19 -23.97
C ALA A 190 -7.92 8.99 -25.44
N THR A 191 -8.87 9.76 -25.93
CA THR A 191 -9.30 9.73 -27.32
C THR A 191 -8.90 11.03 -28.00
N ILE A 192 -8.16 10.92 -29.12
CA ILE A 192 -7.65 12.05 -29.90
C ILE A 192 -8.25 11.99 -31.30
N THR A 193 -8.91 13.05 -31.74
CA THR A 193 -9.46 13.15 -33.10
C THR A 193 -8.40 13.68 -34.05
N VAL A 194 -8.14 12.94 -35.14
CA VAL A 194 -7.26 13.36 -36.23
C VAL A 194 -8.12 13.97 -37.33
N LYS A 195 -7.94 15.25 -37.60
CA LYS A 195 -8.68 15.96 -38.63
C LYS A 195 -8.01 15.83 -40.00
N ALA A 196 -8.79 15.44 -40.98
CA ALA A 196 -8.36 15.48 -42.37
C ALA A 196 -8.13 16.94 -42.84
N PRO A 197 -7.21 17.18 -43.80
CA PRO A 197 -7.07 18.47 -44.41
C PRO A 197 -8.38 18.94 -45.05
N ALA A 198 -8.66 20.26 -45.02
CA ALA A 198 -9.81 20.78 -45.69
C ALA A 198 -9.66 20.52 -47.21
N SER A 199 -10.75 20.13 -47.86
CA SER A 199 -10.79 20.10 -49.33
C SER A 199 -10.59 21.52 -49.83
N GLY A 200 -9.47 21.80 -50.50
CA GLY A 200 -9.23 23.09 -51.08
C GLY A 200 -10.37 23.38 -52.09
N GLY A 201 -11.24 24.33 -51.75
CA GLY A 201 -12.13 24.89 -52.71
C GLY A 201 -11.27 25.58 -53.76
N GLY A 202 -11.20 25.02 -54.98
CA GLY A 202 -10.60 25.74 -56.11
C GLY A 202 -11.51 26.92 -56.38
N ASP A 203 -11.08 28.14 -55.99
CA ASP A 203 -11.61 29.33 -56.57
C ASP A 203 -11.13 29.35 -58.01
N ASN A 204 -12.01 28.87 -58.91
CA ASN A 204 -11.91 29.14 -60.32
C ASN A 204 -12.49 30.57 -60.57
N ASP A 205 -11.62 31.55 -60.59
CA ASP A 205 -11.88 32.82 -61.28
C ASP A 205 -11.50 32.68 -62.78
#